data_df0a9bb133ba54cd71c715151728ae03
#
_entry.id   df0a9bb133ba54cd71c715151728ae03
#
_cell.length_a   1.000
_cell.length_b   1.000
_cell.length_c   1.000
_cell.angle_alpha   90.00
_cell.angle_beta   90.00
_cell.angle_gamma   90.00
#
_symmetry.space_group_name_H-M   'P 1'
#
loop_
_entity.id
_entity.type
_entity.pdbx_description
1 polymer ?
#
loop_
_entity_poly.entity_id
_entity_poly.type
_entity_poly.pdbx_seq_one_letter_code
_entity_poly.pdbx_strand_id
1 'polypeptide(L)'
;MGNTISQCNMTQDKRIKEGIKNEMQHVFLVGAKSLGAYGGYETFINKLTEYHQGNPDIKYHVACKANGQGAKRPDGAVKVASGRYTYHNADCFEIAVPEKIGSAQAIYYDCAALNESINIIKKEGIENPIVYVMACRIGPFFGWYVRAIHKLGGRVFLNPDGHEWKRAKWNKVIRWYWKKSEELMVRDSDLIICDSLNIEKYVKESYGVDNTTFIAYGAETRKSIGAEERYEQWLTDKGLRDGEFYLVVGRFVPENNYETMICEFMKSRSTKDFALITNVDARFLNELEERTGFKKDKRIKFVGTVYDAELLMKIREQAYGYFHGHEVGGTNPSLIEALGSTDLNLLLKVDFNEEVGQDSALYWTKEDGNLAGLIDLADRMEREERLKYGHKAKERVKTAYSWQFICDRYVEEFLR
;
A
#
# COMPACT_ATOMS: atom_id res chain seq x y z
N MET A 1 8.01 -9.81 -26.10
CA MET A 1 6.58 -10.00 -25.79
C MET A 1 6.01 -11.38 -26.17
N GLY A 2 6.73 -12.27 -26.81
CA GLY A 2 6.23 -13.58 -27.24
C GLY A 2 6.54 -14.78 -26.33
N ASN A 3 7.47 -14.63 -25.38
CA ASN A 3 7.96 -15.79 -24.63
C ASN A 3 7.26 -16.08 -23.29
N THR A 4 6.60 -15.09 -22.65
CA THR A 4 6.01 -15.27 -21.33
C THR A 4 4.63 -15.94 -21.39
N ILE A 5 3.83 -15.61 -22.40
CA ILE A 5 2.52 -16.27 -22.64
C ILE A 5 2.73 -17.72 -23.09
N SER A 6 3.79 -17.99 -23.85
CA SER A 6 4.16 -19.34 -24.29
C SER A 6 4.62 -20.25 -23.15
N GLN A 7 5.27 -19.71 -22.12
CA GLN A 7 5.72 -20.51 -20.96
C GLN A 7 4.57 -20.84 -20.00
N CYS A 8 3.60 -19.93 -19.80
CA CYS A 8 2.44 -20.20 -18.98
C CYS A 8 1.55 -21.29 -19.61
N ASN A 9 1.31 -21.19 -20.92
CA ASN A 9 0.55 -22.21 -21.66
C ASN A 9 1.29 -23.57 -21.72
N MET A 10 2.62 -23.59 -21.77
CA MET A 10 3.39 -24.86 -21.76
C MET A 10 3.34 -25.56 -20.39
N THR A 11 3.22 -24.82 -19.27
CA THR A 11 3.07 -25.43 -17.93
C THR A 11 1.67 -25.99 -17.72
N GLN A 12 0.63 -25.31 -18.21
CA GLN A 12 -0.74 -25.83 -18.18
C GLN A 12 -0.90 -27.09 -19.07
N ASP A 13 -0.37 -27.07 -20.28
CA ASP A 13 -0.44 -28.21 -21.18
C ASP A 13 0.32 -29.46 -20.66
N LYS A 14 1.40 -29.26 -19.89
CA LYS A 14 2.14 -30.36 -19.26
C LYS A 14 1.36 -30.96 -18.08
N ARG A 15 0.71 -30.12 -17.26
CA ARG A 15 -0.10 -30.53 -16.11
C ARG A 15 -1.40 -31.26 -16.53
N ILE A 16 -2.03 -30.83 -17.62
CA ILE A 16 -3.22 -31.50 -18.20
C ILE A 16 -2.87 -32.90 -18.70
N LYS A 17 -1.65 -33.11 -19.21
CA LYS A 17 -1.18 -34.45 -19.68
C LYS A 17 -0.85 -35.43 -18.55
N GLU A 18 -0.57 -34.92 -17.33
CA GLU A 18 -0.19 -35.74 -16.17
C GLU A 18 -1.38 -36.15 -15.28
N GLY A 19 -2.62 -35.71 -15.60
CA GLY A 19 -3.84 -36.12 -14.87
C GLY A 19 -3.91 -35.63 -13.43
N ILE A 20 -3.08 -34.62 -13.06
CA ILE A 20 -3.09 -34.01 -11.71
C ILE A 20 -4.34 -33.12 -11.64
N LYS A 21 -5.35 -33.54 -10.86
CA LYS A 21 -6.42 -32.63 -10.43
C LYS A 21 -5.76 -31.45 -9.72
N ASN A 22 -5.82 -30.27 -10.32
CA ASN A 22 -5.46 -29.05 -9.59
C ASN A 22 -6.45 -28.91 -8.43
N GLU A 23 -6.04 -29.28 -7.22
CA GLU A 23 -6.77 -28.92 -6.03
C GLU A 23 -6.72 -27.40 -5.89
N MET A 24 -7.87 -26.78 -5.67
CA MET A 24 -7.98 -25.33 -5.50
C MET A 24 -7.12 -24.89 -4.31
N GLN A 25 -6.18 -23.96 -4.56
CA GLN A 25 -5.33 -23.42 -3.50
C GLN A 25 -6.12 -22.47 -2.62
N HIS A 26 -6.27 -22.80 -1.35
CA HIS A 26 -6.90 -21.94 -0.36
C HIS A 26 -5.88 -21.01 0.29
N VAL A 27 -6.15 -19.68 0.24
CA VAL A 27 -5.27 -18.64 0.79
C VAL A 27 -6.04 -17.83 1.83
N PHE A 28 -5.57 -17.87 3.07
CA PHE A 28 -6.11 -17.10 4.19
C PHE A 28 -5.36 -15.78 4.32
N LEU A 29 -6.06 -14.65 4.25
CA LEU A 29 -5.51 -13.31 4.35
C LEU A 29 -5.81 -12.72 5.73
N VAL A 30 -4.77 -12.45 6.52
CA VAL A 30 -4.86 -11.96 7.90
C VAL A 30 -4.05 -10.67 8.06
N GLY A 31 -4.61 -9.69 8.77
CA GLY A 31 -3.90 -8.44 9.12
C GLY A 31 -4.50 -7.16 8.52
N ALA A 32 -5.29 -7.24 7.45
CA ALA A 32 -6.11 -6.12 6.99
C ALA A 32 -7.39 -6.01 7.84
N LYS A 33 -7.98 -4.80 7.93
CA LYS A 33 -9.17 -4.58 8.76
C LYS A 33 -10.44 -5.11 8.13
N SER A 34 -10.63 -4.88 6.83
CA SER A 34 -11.75 -5.41 6.04
C SER A 34 -11.58 -5.08 4.56
N LEU A 35 -12.32 -5.77 3.68
CA LEU A 35 -12.33 -5.47 2.24
C LEU A 35 -13.01 -4.14 1.88
N GLY A 36 -13.92 -3.64 2.73
CA GLY A 36 -14.64 -2.38 2.47
C GLY A 36 -14.01 -1.13 3.08
N ALA A 37 -12.89 -1.27 3.83
CA ALA A 37 -12.22 -0.14 4.47
C ALA A 37 -11.17 0.49 3.54
N TYR A 38 -10.78 1.71 3.88
CA TYR A 38 -9.67 2.40 3.24
C TYR A 38 -8.36 2.14 3.98
N GLY A 39 -7.30 1.80 3.26
CA GLY A 39 -5.96 1.57 3.80
C GLY A 39 -5.08 0.80 2.82
N GLY A 40 -3.77 0.76 3.05
CA GLY A 40 -2.83 0.08 2.16
C GLY A 40 -3.14 -1.41 2.01
N TYR A 41 -3.25 -2.13 3.12
CA TYR A 41 -3.59 -3.56 3.11
C TYR A 41 -5.02 -3.82 2.62
N GLU A 42 -5.97 -2.96 3.00
CA GLU A 42 -7.36 -3.07 2.58
C GLU A 42 -7.50 -2.94 1.05
N THR A 43 -6.83 -1.94 0.47
CA THR A 43 -6.78 -1.76 -0.99
C THR A 43 -6.09 -2.95 -1.67
N PHE A 44 -4.98 -3.41 -1.11
CA PHE A 44 -4.24 -4.55 -1.65
C PHE A 44 -5.10 -5.82 -1.70
N ILE A 45 -5.71 -6.24 -0.58
CA ILE A 45 -6.53 -7.46 -0.57
C ILE A 45 -7.78 -7.32 -1.42
N ASN A 46 -8.36 -6.12 -1.52
CA ASN A 46 -9.50 -5.87 -2.40
C ASN A 46 -9.10 -6.08 -3.87
N LYS A 47 -7.99 -5.49 -4.30
CA LYS A 47 -7.47 -5.67 -5.66
C LYS A 47 -7.06 -7.11 -5.96
N LEU A 48 -6.38 -7.76 -5.03
CA LEU A 48 -5.98 -9.17 -5.17
C LEU A 48 -7.20 -10.07 -5.40
N THR A 49 -8.25 -9.92 -4.60
CA THR A 49 -9.48 -10.71 -4.72
C THR A 49 -10.29 -10.34 -5.96
N GLU A 50 -10.30 -9.06 -6.37
CA GLU A 50 -10.95 -8.58 -7.59
C GLU A 50 -10.31 -9.19 -8.85
N TYR A 51 -8.98 -9.08 -8.98
CA TYR A 51 -8.25 -9.60 -10.15
C TYR A 51 -8.31 -11.13 -10.26
N HIS A 52 -8.46 -11.84 -9.14
CA HIS A 52 -8.55 -13.30 -9.14
C HIS A 52 -10.00 -13.80 -9.05
N GLN A 53 -11.01 -12.95 -9.20
CA GLN A 53 -12.42 -13.34 -9.07
C GLN A 53 -12.83 -14.50 -9.99
N GLY A 54 -12.27 -14.55 -11.20
CA GLY A 54 -12.50 -15.62 -12.17
C GLY A 54 -11.48 -16.76 -12.17
N ASN A 55 -10.51 -16.74 -11.25
CA ASN A 55 -9.46 -17.76 -11.21
C ASN A 55 -9.97 -19.01 -10.48
N PRO A 56 -10.09 -20.18 -11.16
CA PRO A 56 -10.58 -21.42 -10.55
C PRO A 56 -9.57 -22.11 -9.63
N ASP A 57 -8.29 -21.73 -9.73
CA ASP A 57 -7.20 -22.42 -9.04
C ASP A 57 -6.95 -21.84 -7.63
N ILE A 58 -7.55 -20.67 -7.29
CA ILE A 58 -7.34 -19.99 -6.01
C ILE A 58 -8.67 -19.60 -5.37
N LYS A 59 -8.79 -19.84 -4.07
CA LYS A 59 -9.88 -19.36 -3.21
C LYS A 59 -9.35 -18.59 -2.03
N TYR A 60 -9.85 -17.37 -1.82
CA TYR A 60 -9.47 -16.55 -0.69
C TYR A 60 -10.40 -16.72 0.51
N HIS A 61 -9.82 -16.69 1.72
CA HIS A 61 -10.50 -16.57 3.00
C HIS A 61 -9.98 -15.33 3.70
N VAL A 62 -10.82 -14.32 3.89
CA VAL A 62 -10.37 -13.00 4.37
C VAL A 62 -10.90 -12.73 5.77
N ALA A 63 -9.98 -12.51 6.71
CA ALA A 63 -10.33 -12.01 8.03
C ALA A 63 -10.75 -10.54 7.95
N CYS A 64 -11.90 -10.21 8.55
CA CYS A 64 -12.45 -8.87 8.59
C CYS A 64 -12.85 -8.51 10.03
N LYS A 65 -12.71 -7.23 10.42
CA LYS A 65 -13.19 -6.75 11.72
C LYS A 65 -14.72 -6.67 11.70
N ALA A 66 -15.35 -7.19 12.73
CA ALA A 66 -16.81 -7.08 12.93
C ALA A 66 -17.24 -5.72 13.48
N ASN A 67 -16.33 -5.02 14.20
CA ASN A 67 -16.63 -3.76 14.89
C ASN A 67 -15.40 -2.86 15.01
N GLY A 68 -15.65 -1.60 15.41
CA GLY A 68 -14.63 -0.60 15.64
C GLY A 68 -14.06 0.01 14.35
N GLN A 69 -12.96 0.73 14.48
CA GLN A 69 -12.35 1.45 13.37
C GLN A 69 -11.91 0.50 12.25
N GLY A 70 -12.38 0.77 11.02
CA GLY A 70 -12.09 0.00 9.82
C GLY A 70 -12.97 -1.25 9.64
N ALA A 71 -13.95 -1.49 10.49
CA ALA A 71 -14.98 -2.49 10.26
C ALA A 71 -15.99 -1.96 9.22
N LYS A 72 -15.89 -2.44 7.99
CA LYS A 72 -16.78 -2.04 6.90
C LYS A 72 -16.91 -3.19 5.90
N ARG A 73 -18.14 -3.62 5.64
CA ARG A 73 -18.40 -4.53 4.52
C ARG A 73 -18.41 -3.72 3.22
N PRO A 74 -17.84 -4.24 2.14
CA PRO A 74 -17.94 -3.59 0.84
C PRO A 74 -19.38 -3.61 0.31
N ASP A 75 -19.72 -2.63 -0.52
CA ASP A 75 -20.98 -2.63 -1.25
C ASP A 75 -21.00 -3.82 -2.21
N GLY A 76 -22.13 -4.54 -2.29
CA GLY A 76 -22.26 -5.78 -3.07
C GLY A 76 -21.80 -7.06 -2.33
N ALA A 77 -21.36 -6.97 -1.08
CA ALA A 77 -21.08 -8.17 -0.27
C ALA A 77 -22.35 -8.97 -0.01
N VAL A 78 -22.31 -10.29 -0.26
CA VAL A 78 -23.43 -11.22 -0.09
C VAL A 78 -23.29 -11.94 1.25
N LYS A 79 -24.24 -11.73 2.17
CA LYS A 79 -24.26 -12.40 3.48
C LYS A 79 -24.54 -13.89 3.29
N VAL A 80 -23.69 -14.74 3.89
CA VAL A 80 -23.83 -16.21 3.87
C VAL A 80 -24.36 -16.72 5.22
N ALA A 81 -23.82 -16.20 6.32
CA ALA A 81 -24.21 -16.55 7.68
C ALA A 81 -23.94 -15.40 8.66
N SER A 82 -24.19 -15.59 9.95
CA SER A 82 -23.77 -14.63 10.97
C SER A 82 -22.24 -14.51 10.98
N GLY A 83 -21.72 -13.29 10.82
CA GLY A 83 -20.27 -13.05 10.76
C GLY A 83 -19.57 -13.60 9.51
N ARG A 84 -20.32 -13.97 8.45
CA ARG A 84 -19.78 -14.51 7.20
C ARG A 84 -20.46 -13.87 5.99
N TYR A 85 -19.65 -13.49 5.00
CA TYR A 85 -20.14 -12.98 3.70
C TYR A 85 -19.16 -13.33 2.59
N THR A 86 -19.61 -13.29 1.35
CA THR A 86 -18.75 -13.43 0.16
C THR A 86 -18.63 -12.10 -0.57
N TYR A 87 -17.46 -11.87 -1.14
CA TYR A 87 -17.19 -10.71 -1.99
C TYR A 87 -16.02 -11.03 -2.92
N HIS A 88 -16.14 -10.72 -4.22
CA HIS A 88 -15.22 -11.19 -5.26
C HIS A 88 -14.96 -12.71 -5.15
N ASN A 89 -13.71 -13.14 -5.13
CA ASN A 89 -13.31 -14.54 -4.92
C ASN A 89 -13.07 -14.89 -3.44
N ALA A 90 -13.61 -14.12 -2.51
CA ALA A 90 -13.30 -14.27 -1.10
C ALA A 90 -14.49 -14.72 -0.25
N ASP A 91 -14.26 -15.70 0.64
CA ASP A 91 -15.10 -16.01 1.78
C ASP A 91 -14.59 -15.20 2.98
N CYS A 92 -15.36 -14.19 3.38
CA CYS A 92 -14.98 -13.28 4.46
C CYS A 92 -15.56 -13.75 5.79
N PHE A 93 -14.74 -13.72 6.84
CA PHE A 93 -15.14 -14.02 8.20
C PHE A 93 -14.83 -12.87 9.16
N GLU A 94 -15.81 -12.56 10.01
CA GLU A 94 -15.75 -11.40 10.87
C GLU A 94 -15.26 -11.74 12.27
N ILE A 95 -14.31 -10.96 12.76
CA ILE A 95 -13.71 -11.05 14.09
C ILE A 95 -14.15 -9.87 14.94
N ALA A 96 -14.85 -10.15 16.04
CA ALA A 96 -15.19 -9.14 17.03
C ALA A 96 -13.96 -8.78 17.87
N VAL A 97 -13.68 -7.47 18.00
CA VAL A 97 -12.51 -6.95 18.71
C VAL A 97 -12.98 -6.20 19.97
N PRO A 98 -12.43 -6.51 21.16
CA PRO A 98 -12.75 -5.77 22.37
C PRO A 98 -12.35 -4.31 22.27
N GLU A 99 -13.28 -3.38 22.54
CA GLU A 99 -13.04 -1.94 22.37
C GLU A 99 -12.08 -1.35 23.43
N LYS A 100 -12.08 -1.96 24.64
CA LYS A 100 -11.37 -1.40 25.82
C LYS A 100 -9.86 -1.68 25.88
N ILE A 101 -9.28 -2.45 24.92
CA ILE A 101 -7.88 -2.86 24.95
C ILE A 101 -6.94 -1.91 24.17
N GLY A 102 -7.44 -0.78 23.68
CA GLY A 102 -6.63 0.26 23.04
C GLY A 102 -5.76 -0.26 21.88
N SER A 103 -4.46 0.07 21.88
CA SER A 103 -3.52 -0.34 20.84
C SER A 103 -3.29 -1.85 20.72
N ALA A 104 -3.61 -2.63 21.76
CA ALA A 104 -3.53 -4.10 21.71
C ALA A 104 -4.61 -4.74 20.82
N GLN A 105 -5.59 -3.96 20.34
CA GLN A 105 -6.63 -4.45 19.43
C GLN A 105 -6.07 -5.12 18.18
N ALA A 106 -4.97 -4.60 17.61
CA ALA A 106 -4.36 -5.17 16.43
C ALA A 106 -3.74 -6.55 16.70
N ILE A 107 -3.08 -6.71 17.84
CA ILE A 107 -2.51 -8.01 18.28
C ILE A 107 -3.63 -9.03 18.53
N TYR A 108 -4.66 -8.61 19.26
CA TYR A 108 -5.83 -9.47 19.54
C TYR A 108 -6.52 -9.92 18.23
N TYR A 109 -6.75 -8.96 17.32
CA TYR A 109 -7.39 -9.22 16.04
C TYR A 109 -6.62 -10.26 15.21
N ASP A 110 -5.30 -10.10 15.04
CA ASP A 110 -4.50 -11.03 14.26
C ASP A 110 -4.48 -12.43 14.90
N CYS A 111 -4.34 -12.53 16.24
CA CYS A 111 -4.41 -13.80 16.95
C CYS A 111 -5.79 -14.49 16.80
N ALA A 112 -6.88 -13.73 16.94
CA ALA A 112 -8.23 -14.25 16.79
C ALA A 112 -8.54 -14.69 15.35
N ALA A 113 -8.04 -13.92 14.36
CA ALA A 113 -8.14 -14.26 12.95
C ALA A 113 -7.40 -15.56 12.60
N LEU A 114 -6.19 -15.75 13.13
CA LEU A 114 -5.43 -16.98 12.94
C LEU A 114 -6.12 -18.19 13.61
N ASN A 115 -6.66 -18.01 14.81
CA ASN A 115 -7.44 -19.08 15.45
C ASN A 115 -8.66 -19.49 14.59
N GLU A 116 -9.40 -18.51 14.07
CA GLU A 116 -10.56 -18.80 13.22
C GLU A 116 -10.15 -19.41 11.88
N SER A 117 -9.03 -18.97 11.29
CA SER A 117 -8.46 -19.60 10.09
C SER A 117 -8.16 -21.07 10.31
N ILE A 118 -7.50 -21.42 11.42
CA ILE A 118 -7.21 -22.81 11.81
C ILE A 118 -8.53 -23.62 12.02
N ASN A 119 -9.55 -23.00 12.61
CA ASN A 119 -10.86 -23.65 12.79
C ASN A 119 -11.54 -23.95 11.46
N ILE A 120 -11.51 -23.00 10.51
CA ILE A 120 -12.06 -23.18 9.15
C ILE A 120 -11.31 -24.31 8.44
N ILE A 121 -9.99 -24.27 8.42
CA ILE A 121 -9.13 -25.29 7.78
C ILE A 121 -9.51 -26.70 8.30
N LYS A 122 -9.61 -26.86 9.62
CA LYS A 122 -9.97 -28.15 10.24
C LYS A 122 -11.40 -28.57 9.91
N LYS A 123 -12.36 -27.66 10.00
CA LYS A 123 -13.79 -27.95 9.80
C LYS A 123 -14.10 -28.31 8.36
N GLU A 124 -13.48 -27.64 7.43
CA GLU A 124 -13.71 -27.81 5.99
C GLU A 124 -12.77 -28.84 5.35
N GLY A 125 -11.79 -29.35 6.12
CA GLY A 125 -10.83 -30.33 5.62
C GLY A 125 -9.93 -29.80 4.51
N ILE A 126 -9.56 -28.51 4.61
CA ILE A 126 -8.75 -27.86 3.58
C ILE A 126 -7.33 -28.41 3.63
N GLU A 127 -6.86 -28.93 2.50
CA GLU A 127 -5.51 -29.45 2.33
C GLU A 127 -4.55 -28.35 1.83
N ASN A 128 -3.30 -28.40 2.28
CA ASN A 128 -2.21 -27.52 1.86
C ASN A 128 -2.55 -25.99 1.90
N PRO A 129 -3.25 -25.46 2.92
CA PRO A 129 -3.63 -24.04 2.95
C PRO A 129 -2.41 -23.15 3.06
N ILE A 130 -2.49 -21.95 2.46
CA ILE A 130 -1.56 -20.85 2.72
C ILE A 130 -2.23 -19.87 3.67
N VAL A 131 -1.51 -19.48 4.74
CA VAL A 131 -1.94 -18.39 5.63
C VAL A 131 -0.98 -17.22 5.45
N TYR A 132 -1.44 -16.14 4.82
CA TYR A 132 -0.65 -14.95 4.55
C TYR A 132 -0.96 -13.86 5.56
N VAL A 133 0.03 -13.54 6.39
CA VAL A 133 -0.07 -12.58 7.50
C VAL A 133 0.58 -11.26 7.10
N MET A 134 -0.16 -10.17 7.26
CA MET A 134 0.30 -8.81 6.94
C MET A 134 0.67 -8.04 8.20
N ALA A 135 1.90 -7.54 8.26
CA ALA A 135 2.60 -6.88 9.36
C ALA A 135 3.00 -7.79 10.54
N CYS A 136 4.08 -7.41 11.20
CA CYS A 136 4.75 -8.19 12.25
C CYS A 136 4.25 -7.86 13.66
N ARG A 137 2.93 -8.07 13.95
CA ARG A 137 2.32 -7.63 15.22
C ARG A 137 2.36 -8.66 16.34
N ILE A 138 2.50 -9.96 16.02
CA ILE A 138 2.23 -11.05 16.96
C ILE A 138 3.41 -12.00 17.21
N GLY A 139 4.65 -11.50 17.03
CA GLY A 139 5.87 -12.32 17.12
C GLY A 139 5.94 -13.30 18.30
N PRO A 140 5.65 -12.87 19.54
CA PRO A 140 5.71 -13.79 20.70
C PRO A 140 4.78 -15.00 20.61
N PHE A 141 3.71 -14.91 19.82
CA PHE A 141 2.71 -15.98 19.66
C PHE A 141 2.84 -16.71 18.33
N PHE A 142 3.56 -16.12 17.37
CA PHE A 142 3.52 -16.53 15.95
C PHE A 142 4.01 -17.95 15.73
N GLY A 143 5.12 -18.36 16.35
CA GLY A 143 5.65 -19.71 16.18
C GLY A 143 4.70 -20.82 16.67
N TRP A 144 3.75 -20.51 17.56
CA TRP A 144 2.71 -21.47 17.94
C TRP A 144 1.71 -21.64 16.77
N TYR A 145 1.29 -20.54 16.12
CA TYR A 145 0.39 -20.58 14.97
C TYR A 145 1.03 -21.28 13.78
N VAL A 146 2.29 -20.98 13.48
CA VAL A 146 3.03 -21.64 12.39
C VAL A 146 3.05 -23.16 12.60
N ARG A 147 3.42 -23.63 13.78
CA ARG A 147 3.39 -25.08 14.10
C ARG A 147 1.99 -25.69 13.98
N ALA A 148 0.94 -24.96 14.34
CA ALA A 148 -0.42 -25.45 14.23
C ALA A 148 -0.88 -25.57 12.77
N ILE A 149 -0.48 -24.61 11.91
CA ILE A 149 -0.77 -24.61 10.47
C ILE A 149 0.04 -25.70 9.76
N HIS A 150 1.32 -25.87 10.07
CA HIS A 150 2.17 -26.96 9.55
C HIS A 150 1.62 -28.35 9.87
N LYS A 151 1.04 -28.57 11.06
CA LYS A 151 0.37 -29.83 11.41
C LYS A 151 -0.87 -30.13 10.54
N LEU A 152 -1.41 -29.11 9.86
CA LEU A 152 -2.53 -29.23 8.91
C LEU A 152 -2.06 -29.28 7.46
N GLY A 153 -0.74 -29.44 7.21
CA GLY A 153 -0.15 -29.44 5.89
C GLY A 153 0.01 -28.06 5.24
N GLY A 154 -0.32 -26.98 5.97
CA GLY A 154 -0.29 -25.63 5.43
C GLY A 154 1.08 -24.94 5.50
N ARG A 155 1.18 -23.78 4.84
CA ARG A 155 2.35 -22.88 4.84
C ARG A 155 1.95 -21.50 5.37
N VAL A 156 2.91 -20.79 5.96
CA VAL A 156 2.69 -19.43 6.48
C VAL A 156 3.57 -18.43 5.74
N PHE A 157 2.94 -17.51 5.04
CA PHE A 157 3.60 -16.41 4.34
C PHE A 157 3.47 -15.13 5.17
N LEU A 158 4.45 -14.24 5.06
CA LEU A 158 4.52 -12.99 5.82
C LEU A 158 4.80 -11.81 4.90
N ASN A 159 4.05 -10.73 5.05
CA ASN A 159 4.48 -9.40 4.63
C ASN A 159 5.03 -8.67 5.86
N PRO A 160 6.34 -8.33 5.91
CA PRO A 160 6.94 -7.76 7.12
C PRO A 160 6.54 -6.29 7.36
N ASP A 161 5.85 -5.64 6.40
CA ASP A 161 5.67 -4.18 6.37
C ASP A 161 7.03 -3.45 6.28
N GLY A 162 7.09 -2.18 6.56
CA GLY A 162 8.34 -1.40 6.50
C GLY A 162 8.69 -0.75 7.84
N HIS A 163 9.68 -1.30 8.57
CA HIS A 163 10.32 -0.67 9.72
C HIS A 163 9.38 -0.01 10.74
N GLU A 164 8.22 -0.64 11.10
CA GLU A 164 7.25 -0.04 12.02
C GLU A 164 7.90 0.43 13.34
N TRP A 165 8.94 -0.26 13.79
CA TRP A 165 9.72 0.09 14.98
C TRP A 165 10.50 1.41 14.86
N LYS A 166 10.75 1.93 13.65
CA LYS A 166 11.41 3.24 13.45
C LYS A 166 10.47 4.42 13.60
N ARG A 167 9.16 4.21 13.57
CA ARG A 167 8.18 5.31 13.58
C ARG A 167 8.24 6.15 14.86
N ALA A 168 8.22 7.47 14.69
CA ALA A 168 8.39 8.44 15.77
C ALA A 168 7.30 8.35 16.87
N LYS A 169 6.08 7.91 16.50
CA LYS A 169 4.94 7.76 17.42
C LYS A 169 5.16 6.76 18.57
N TRP A 170 6.14 5.85 18.43
CA TRP A 170 6.38 4.79 19.41
C TRP A 170 7.46 5.14 20.42
N ASN A 171 7.20 4.89 21.71
CA ASN A 171 8.21 4.94 22.75
C ASN A 171 9.23 3.79 22.65
N LYS A 172 10.32 3.86 23.41
CA LYS A 172 11.43 2.89 23.33
C LYS A 172 10.99 1.44 23.60
N VAL A 173 10.05 1.21 24.54
CA VAL A 173 9.57 -0.15 24.89
C VAL A 173 8.74 -0.73 23.75
N ILE A 174 7.85 0.07 23.16
CA ILE A 174 7.02 -0.34 22.02
C ILE A 174 7.91 -0.59 20.79
N ARG A 175 8.91 0.26 20.53
CA ARG A 175 9.89 0.03 19.45
C ARG A 175 10.65 -1.28 19.62
N TRP A 176 11.07 -1.60 20.84
CA TRP A 176 11.72 -2.87 21.14
C TRP A 176 10.79 -4.05 20.88
N TYR A 177 9.51 -3.96 21.30
CA TYR A 177 8.50 -4.98 21.02
C TYR A 177 8.32 -5.21 19.51
N TRP A 178 8.16 -4.14 18.74
CA TRP A 178 8.00 -4.23 17.28
C TRP A 178 9.22 -4.86 16.61
N LYS A 179 10.43 -4.45 17.00
CA LYS A 179 11.67 -5.03 16.45
C LYS A 179 11.79 -6.52 16.78
N LYS A 180 11.48 -6.90 18.03
CA LYS A 180 11.51 -8.31 18.43
C LYS A 180 10.42 -9.14 17.79
N SER A 181 9.22 -8.58 17.63
CA SER A 181 8.10 -9.22 16.94
C SER A 181 8.43 -9.46 15.47
N GLU A 182 9.02 -8.48 14.79
CA GLU A 182 9.49 -8.61 13.40
C GLU A 182 10.51 -9.74 13.27
N GLU A 183 11.54 -9.78 14.12
CA GLU A 183 12.55 -10.83 14.13
C GLU A 183 11.94 -12.23 14.25
N LEU A 184 11.02 -12.42 15.21
CA LEU A 184 10.39 -13.71 15.46
C LEU A 184 9.51 -14.15 14.28
N MET A 185 8.71 -13.22 13.73
CA MET A 185 7.82 -13.55 12.63
C MET A 185 8.58 -13.85 11.34
N VAL A 186 9.62 -13.07 11.05
CA VAL A 186 10.48 -13.30 9.88
C VAL A 186 11.15 -14.67 9.94
N ARG A 187 11.70 -15.07 11.11
CA ARG A 187 12.39 -16.36 11.26
C ARG A 187 11.48 -17.57 11.18
N ASP A 188 10.21 -17.44 11.62
CA ASP A 188 9.28 -18.54 11.68
C ASP A 188 8.43 -18.70 10.41
N SER A 189 8.50 -17.78 9.46
CA SER A 189 7.70 -17.81 8.21
C SER A 189 8.32 -18.73 7.14
N ASP A 190 7.46 -19.36 6.34
CA ASP A 190 7.88 -20.20 5.22
C ASP A 190 8.32 -19.36 4.01
N LEU A 191 7.65 -18.22 3.77
CA LEU A 191 8.00 -17.25 2.73
C LEU A 191 7.73 -15.82 3.23
N ILE A 192 8.68 -14.93 2.97
CA ILE A 192 8.56 -13.51 3.29
C ILE A 192 8.40 -12.75 1.99
N ILE A 193 7.23 -12.12 1.78
CA ILE A 193 6.91 -11.30 0.61
C ILE A 193 7.15 -9.85 0.98
N CYS A 194 8.26 -9.29 0.54
CA CYS A 194 8.64 -7.90 0.80
C CYS A 194 8.07 -6.99 -0.29
N ASP A 195 7.57 -5.82 0.10
CA ASP A 195 6.98 -4.84 -0.82
C ASP A 195 8.02 -3.90 -1.47
N SER A 196 9.31 -4.02 -1.10
CA SER A 196 10.43 -3.24 -1.63
C SER A 196 11.71 -4.07 -1.60
N LEU A 197 12.58 -3.89 -2.58
CA LEU A 197 13.92 -4.52 -2.63
C LEU A 197 14.77 -4.08 -1.43
N ASN A 198 14.61 -2.86 -0.96
CA ASN A 198 15.31 -2.37 0.23
C ASN A 198 14.84 -3.07 1.51
N ILE A 199 13.53 -3.37 1.63
CA ILE A 199 13.01 -4.17 2.75
C ILE A 199 13.48 -5.62 2.63
N GLU A 200 13.50 -6.20 1.44
CA GLU A 200 14.02 -7.53 1.21
C GLU A 200 15.50 -7.64 1.64
N LYS A 201 16.32 -6.70 1.16
CA LYS A 201 17.74 -6.60 1.56
C LYS A 201 17.90 -6.47 3.07
N TYR A 202 17.14 -5.56 3.68
CA TYR A 202 17.16 -5.37 5.13
C TYR A 202 16.80 -6.65 5.89
N VAL A 203 15.77 -7.36 5.49
CA VAL A 203 15.31 -8.61 6.10
C VAL A 203 16.40 -9.68 6.00
N LYS A 204 16.99 -9.88 4.83
CA LYS A 204 18.10 -10.81 4.61
C LYS A 204 19.29 -10.49 5.49
N GLU A 205 19.76 -9.23 5.48
CA GLU A 205 20.95 -8.80 6.21
C GLU A 205 20.73 -8.79 7.73
N SER A 206 19.54 -8.39 8.21
CA SER A 206 19.28 -8.26 9.65
C SER A 206 18.96 -9.57 10.33
N TYR A 207 18.36 -10.53 9.62
CA TYR A 207 17.84 -11.77 10.21
C TYR A 207 18.47 -13.05 9.67
N GLY A 208 19.29 -12.95 8.62
CA GLY A 208 20.01 -14.08 8.04
C GLY A 208 19.07 -15.11 7.41
N VAL A 209 18.03 -14.65 6.71
CA VAL A 209 17.03 -15.50 6.02
C VAL A 209 17.12 -15.33 4.52
N ASP A 210 16.86 -16.41 3.76
CA ASP A 210 16.92 -16.43 2.30
C ASP A 210 15.56 -16.73 1.64
N ASN A 211 14.55 -17.12 2.43
CA ASN A 211 13.19 -17.45 1.98
C ASN A 211 12.36 -16.17 1.76
N THR A 212 12.86 -15.27 0.92
CA THR A 212 12.23 -13.99 0.61
C THR A 212 11.93 -13.85 -0.87
N THR A 213 10.91 -13.07 -1.19
CA THR A 213 10.62 -12.61 -2.55
C THR A 213 10.15 -11.16 -2.51
N PHE A 214 10.38 -10.43 -3.61
CA PHE A 214 9.93 -9.06 -3.75
C PHE A 214 8.67 -9.02 -4.63
N ILE A 215 7.56 -8.53 -4.06
CA ILE A 215 6.33 -8.18 -4.79
C ILE A 215 5.81 -6.87 -4.23
N ALA A 216 5.88 -5.80 -4.99
CA ALA A 216 5.43 -4.47 -4.58
C ALA A 216 3.90 -4.36 -4.49
N TYR A 217 3.41 -3.19 -4.07
CA TYR A 217 2.00 -2.82 -4.25
C TYR A 217 1.74 -2.41 -5.70
N GLY A 218 0.47 -2.50 -6.10
CA GLY A 218 0.04 -2.11 -7.43
C GLY A 218 -0.55 -0.69 -7.48
N ALA A 219 -0.64 -0.16 -8.69
CA ALA A 219 -1.41 1.03 -9.00
C ALA A 219 -2.20 0.87 -10.30
N GLU A 220 -3.23 1.70 -10.46
CA GLU A 220 -3.98 1.80 -11.71
C GLU A 220 -3.15 2.53 -12.77
N THR A 221 -3.26 2.07 -14.01
CA THR A 221 -2.57 2.68 -15.16
C THR A 221 -3.55 3.29 -16.16
N ARG A 222 -4.84 3.22 -15.86
CA ARG A 222 -5.91 3.83 -16.63
C ARG A 222 -6.12 5.30 -16.23
N LYS A 223 -6.85 6.04 -17.05
CA LYS A 223 -7.35 7.36 -16.68
C LYS A 223 -8.58 7.26 -15.77
N SER A 224 -8.83 8.33 -15.03
CA SER A 224 -10.05 8.52 -14.24
C SER A 224 -11.30 8.47 -15.13
N ILE A 225 -12.42 8.00 -14.58
CA ILE A 225 -13.68 7.84 -15.30
C ILE A 225 -14.78 8.60 -14.57
N GLY A 226 -15.50 9.49 -15.28
CA GLY A 226 -16.67 10.18 -14.78
C GLY A 226 -16.42 11.06 -13.55
N ALA A 227 -15.24 11.65 -13.45
CA ALA A 227 -14.84 12.52 -12.33
C ALA A 227 -14.84 14.02 -12.71
N GLU A 228 -15.14 14.39 -13.92
CA GLU A 228 -14.98 15.74 -14.47
C GLU A 228 -15.76 16.78 -13.66
N GLU A 229 -17.07 16.64 -13.50
CA GLU A 229 -17.90 17.59 -12.77
C GLU A 229 -17.49 17.71 -11.29
N ARG A 230 -17.17 16.57 -10.65
CA ARG A 230 -16.70 16.55 -9.25
C ARG A 230 -15.34 17.22 -9.09
N TYR A 231 -14.48 17.11 -10.10
CA TYR A 231 -13.19 17.78 -10.13
C TYR A 231 -13.33 19.29 -10.28
N GLU A 232 -14.18 19.78 -11.18
CA GLU A 232 -14.47 21.19 -11.35
C GLU A 232 -15.05 21.81 -10.08
N GLN A 233 -15.98 21.11 -9.44
CA GLN A 233 -16.52 21.52 -8.14
C GLN A 233 -15.45 21.56 -7.06
N TRP A 234 -14.59 20.53 -7.00
CA TRP A 234 -13.48 20.47 -6.05
C TRP A 234 -12.48 21.63 -6.23
N LEU A 235 -12.13 21.97 -7.47
CA LEU A 235 -11.29 23.15 -7.77
C LEU A 235 -11.92 24.43 -7.24
N THR A 236 -13.20 24.63 -7.51
CA THR A 236 -13.98 25.80 -7.08
C THR A 236 -14.02 25.89 -5.55
N ASP A 237 -14.37 24.80 -4.87
CA ASP A 237 -14.47 24.74 -3.41
C ASP A 237 -13.13 25.00 -2.70
N LYS A 238 -12.03 24.61 -3.34
CA LYS A 238 -10.67 24.75 -2.79
C LYS A 238 -9.94 26.01 -3.31
N GLY A 239 -10.58 26.76 -4.21
CA GLY A 239 -10.01 27.97 -4.80
C GLY A 239 -8.74 27.66 -5.58
N LEU A 240 -8.68 26.51 -6.26
CA LEU A 240 -7.58 26.08 -7.11
C LEU A 240 -7.90 26.32 -8.59
N ARG A 241 -6.86 26.34 -9.41
CA ARG A 241 -6.98 26.42 -10.88
C ARG A 241 -6.46 25.16 -11.52
N ASP A 242 -7.12 24.68 -12.55
CA ASP A 242 -6.74 23.48 -13.29
C ASP A 242 -5.30 23.56 -13.81
N GLY A 243 -4.51 22.54 -13.54
CA GLY A 243 -3.10 22.47 -13.97
C GLY A 243 -2.14 23.47 -13.29
N GLU A 244 -2.62 24.30 -12.35
CA GLU A 244 -1.84 25.37 -11.72
C GLU A 244 -1.59 25.10 -10.22
N PHE A 245 -1.40 23.85 -9.85
CA PHE A 245 -1.06 23.47 -8.48
C PHE A 245 -0.10 22.27 -8.40
N TYR A 246 0.82 22.34 -7.44
CA TYR A 246 1.55 21.17 -6.97
C TYR A 246 0.70 20.40 -5.96
N LEU A 247 0.85 19.10 -5.91
CA LEU A 247 0.04 18.22 -5.08
C LEU A 247 0.90 17.36 -4.16
N VAL A 248 0.48 17.16 -2.93
CA VAL A 248 0.92 16.05 -2.07
C VAL A 248 -0.29 15.30 -1.54
N VAL A 249 -0.20 13.97 -1.52
CA VAL A 249 -1.25 13.09 -0.94
C VAL A 249 -0.59 12.15 0.06
N GLY A 250 -1.03 12.19 1.31
CA GLY A 250 -0.46 11.31 2.32
C GLY A 250 -0.96 11.61 3.74
N ARG A 251 -0.52 10.79 4.69
CA ARG A 251 -0.80 11.02 6.12
C ARG A 251 -0.04 12.24 6.62
N PHE A 252 -0.67 13.04 7.46
CA PHE A 252 -0.04 14.22 8.06
C PHE A 252 0.82 13.81 9.26
N VAL A 253 2.03 13.31 8.96
CA VAL A 253 3.00 12.83 9.96
C VAL A 253 4.38 13.37 9.65
N PRO A 254 5.26 13.54 10.65
CA PRO A 254 6.60 14.11 10.46
C PRO A 254 7.44 13.37 9.40
N GLU A 255 7.31 12.03 9.33
CA GLU A 255 8.05 11.19 8.41
C GLU A 255 7.73 11.43 6.93
N ASN A 256 6.68 12.19 6.64
CA ASN A 256 6.32 12.61 5.28
C ASN A 256 6.90 13.99 4.91
N ASN A 257 7.72 14.59 5.77
CA ASN A 257 8.48 15.82 5.52
C ASN A 257 7.64 17.02 5.05
N TYR A 258 6.42 17.17 5.58
CA TYR A 258 5.54 18.31 5.26
C TYR A 258 6.19 19.65 5.59
N GLU A 259 6.92 19.74 6.71
CA GLU A 259 7.62 20.96 7.10
C GLU A 259 8.65 21.39 6.05
N THR A 260 9.50 20.46 5.60
CA THR A 260 10.49 20.72 4.55
C THR A 260 9.81 21.15 3.25
N MET A 261 8.80 20.41 2.79
CA MET A 261 8.10 20.74 1.54
C MET A 261 7.43 22.12 1.60
N ILE A 262 6.81 22.46 2.72
CA ILE A 262 6.16 23.77 2.93
C ILE A 262 7.21 24.90 2.96
N CYS A 263 8.26 24.76 3.78
CA CYS A 263 9.32 25.77 3.87
C CYS A 263 10.00 26.02 2.52
N GLU A 264 10.33 24.96 1.81
CA GLU A 264 10.96 25.06 0.50
C GLU A 264 10.01 25.64 -0.56
N PHE A 265 8.71 25.28 -0.52
CA PHE A 265 7.74 25.87 -1.41
C PHE A 265 7.57 27.38 -1.17
N MET A 266 7.58 27.82 0.10
CA MET A 266 7.54 29.25 0.44
C MET A 266 8.73 30.04 -0.09
N LYS A 267 9.91 29.40 -0.19
CA LYS A 267 11.13 30.00 -0.76
C LYS A 267 11.10 30.07 -2.29
N SER A 268 10.32 29.20 -2.95
CA SER A 268 10.25 29.15 -4.40
C SER A 268 9.55 30.38 -4.98
N ARG A 269 9.85 30.68 -6.26
CA ARG A 269 9.21 31.76 -7.02
C ARG A 269 7.93 31.31 -7.73
N SER A 270 7.48 30.09 -7.47
CA SER A 270 6.28 29.55 -8.11
C SER A 270 5.08 30.45 -7.88
N THR A 271 4.27 30.65 -8.91
CA THR A 271 2.97 31.34 -8.82
C THR A 271 1.81 30.36 -8.69
N LYS A 272 2.11 29.06 -8.66
CA LYS A 272 1.15 27.99 -8.51
C LYS A 272 0.79 27.79 -7.05
N ASP A 273 -0.33 27.11 -6.81
CA ASP A 273 -0.72 26.70 -5.48
C ASP A 273 -0.03 25.38 -5.05
N PHE A 274 0.06 25.15 -3.75
CA PHE A 274 0.46 23.87 -3.19
C PHE A 274 -0.71 23.24 -2.44
N ALA A 275 -1.35 22.26 -3.05
CA ALA A 275 -2.51 21.54 -2.52
C ALA A 275 -2.08 20.33 -1.68
N LEU A 276 -2.47 20.30 -0.40
CA LEU A 276 -2.14 19.22 0.52
C LEU A 276 -3.41 18.41 0.81
N ILE A 277 -3.51 17.22 0.21
CA ILE A 277 -4.57 16.24 0.49
C ILE A 277 -4.11 15.37 1.66
N THR A 278 -4.61 15.67 2.85
CA THR A 278 -4.22 14.97 4.07
C THR A 278 -5.29 15.07 5.14
N ASN A 279 -5.30 14.11 6.07
CA ASN A 279 -6.11 14.20 7.29
C ASN A 279 -5.32 14.97 8.34
N VAL A 280 -5.72 16.20 8.56
CA VAL A 280 -4.99 17.15 9.41
C VAL A 280 -5.15 16.79 10.89
N ASP A 281 -4.02 16.55 11.58
CA ASP A 281 -3.94 16.58 13.03
C ASP A 281 -3.78 18.04 13.50
N ALA A 282 -4.72 18.52 14.30
CA ALA A 282 -4.77 19.93 14.71
C ALA A 282 -3.53 20.33 15.53
N ARG A 283 -3.00 19.44 16.36
CA ARG A 283 -1.80 19.72 17.17
C ARG A 283 -0.58 19.87 16.28
N PHE A 284 -0.35 18.91 15.40
CA PHE A 284 0.78 18.96 14.47
C PHE A 284 0.68 20.15 13.52
N LEU A 285 -0.53 20.51 13.06
CA LEU A 285 -0.75 21.71 12.23
C LEU A 285 -0.38 23.00 12.96
N ASN A 286 -0.74 23.14 14.22
CA ASN A 286 -0.39 24.32 15.03
C ASN A 286 1.13 24.38 15.28
N GLU A 287 1.76 23.27 15.64
CA GLU A 287 3.22 23.18 15.78
C GLU A 287 3.94 23.55 14.48
N LEU A 288 3.41 23.11 13.34
CA LEU A 288 3.94 23.44 12.02
C LEU A 288 3.80 24.93 11.70
N GLU A 289 2.63 25.52 11.99
CA GLU A 289 2.42 26.97 11.81
C GLU A 289 3.37 27.80 12.69
N GLU A 290 3.54 27.42 13.96
CA GLU A 290 4.47 28.11 14.88
C GLU A 290 5.92 28.11 14.34
N ARG A 291 6.35 27.01 13.74
CA ARG A 291 7.71 26.87 13.19
C ARG A 291 7.90 27.54 11.83
N THR A 292 6.90 27.53 10.96
CA THR A 292 7.05 27.91 9.57
C THR A 292 6.34 29.21 9.21
N GLY A 293 5.24 29.54 9.90
CA GLY A 293 4.39 30.68 9.54
C GLY A 293 3.69 30.53 8.19
N PHE A 294 3.44 29.30 7.76
CA PHE A 294 2.94 28.97 6.40
C PHE A 294 1.60 29.62 6.05
N LYS A 295 0.75 29.92 7.02
CA LYS A 295 -0.55 30.58 6.78
C LYS A 295 -0.44 31.98 6.15
N LYS A 296 0.75 32.58 6.20
CA LYS A 296 1.03 33.86 5.53
C LYS A 296 1.16 33.69 4.00
N ASP A 297 1.50 32.51 3.53
CA ASP A 297 1.58 32.19 2.10
C ASP A 297 0.26 31.60 1.60
N LYS A 298 -0.50 32.43 0.88
CA LYS A 298 -1.84 32.06 0.37
C LYS A 298 -1.82 30.93 -0.68
N ARG A 299 -0.63 30.59 -1.21
CA ARG A 299 -0.45 29.47 -2.16
C ARG A 299 -0.57 28.12 -1.45
N ILE A 300 -0.33 28.04 -0.13
CA ILE A 300 -0.37 26.78 0.63
C ILE A 300 -1.81 26.48 1.04
N LYS A 301 -2.37 25.39 0.54
CA LYS A 301 -3.77 25.02 0.70
C LYS A 301 -3.95 23.63 1.27
N PHE A 302 -4.36 23.53 2.53
CA PHE A 302 -4.81 22.27 3.11
C PHE A 302 -6.24 22.01 2.66
N VAL A 303 -6.41 21.12 1.69
CA VAL A 303 -7.69 20.90 0.99
C VAL A 303 -8.54 19.76 1.59
N GLY A 304 -8.07 19.15 2.68
CA GLY A 304 -8.76 18.04 3.37
C GLY A 304 -8.45 16.68 2.73
N THR A 305 -9.28 15.68 3.02
CA THR A 305 -9.13 14.32 2.47
C THR A 305 -10.06 14.12 1.28
N VAL A 306 -9.63 13.28 0.33
CA VAL A 306 -10.42 12.83 -0.81
C VAL A 306 -10.45 11.30 -0.78
N TYR A 307 -11.61 10.71 -0.52
CA TYR A 307 -11.81 9.26 -0.46
C TYR A 307 -12.42 8.67 -1.74
N ASP A 308 -12.93 9.52 -2.61
CA ASP A 308 -13.40 9.14 -3.95
C ASP A 308 -12.19 8.84 -4.83
N ALA A 309 -12.00 7.57 -5.18
CA ALA A 309 -10.82 7.11 -5.91
C ALA A 309 -10.71 7.71 -7.32
N GLU A 310 -11.84 7.86 -8.03
CA GLU A 310 -11.85 8.45 -9.37
C GLU A 310 -11.54 9.95 -9.32
N LEU A 311 -12.11 10.67 -8.35
CA LEU A 311 -11.80 12.08 -8.13
C LEU A 311 -10.32 12.26 -7.76
N LEU A 312 -9.78 11.44 -6.84
CA LEU A 312 -8.39 11.53 -6.43
C LEU A 312 -7.43 11.25 -7.60
N MET A 313 -7.77 10.27 -8.45
CA MET A 313 -7.03 9.98 -9.67
C MET A 313 -7.07 11.18 -10.63
N LYS A 314 -8.24 11.79 -10.85
CA LYS A 314 -8.39 12.98 -11.68
C LYS A 314 -7.57 14.16 -11.16
N ILE A 315 -7.57 14.39 -9.85
CA ILE A 315 -6.75 15.44 -9.22
C ILE A 315 -5.25 15.22 -9.50
N ARG A 316 -4.75 13.97 -9.39
CA ARG A 316 -3.36 13.64 -9.71
C ARG A 316 -3.05 13.84 -11.19
N GLU A 317 -3.96 13.45 -12.09
CA GLU A 317 -3.81 13.62 -13.55
C GLU A 317 -3.66 15.09 -13.96
N GLN A 318 -4.34 15.98 -13.26
CA GLN A 318 -4.41 17.40 -13.57
C GLN A 318 -3.43 18.26 -12.77
N ALA A 319 -2.80 17.70 -11.73
CA ALA A 319 -1.78 18.43 -10.98
C ALA A 319 -0.59 18.80 -11.88
N TYR A 320 -0.07 20.01 -11.73
CA TYR A 320 1.17 20.45 -12.42
C TYR A 320 2.35 19.54 -12.09
N GLY A 321 2.48 19.18 -10.81
CA GLY A 321 3.49 18.27 -10.31
C GLY A 321 3.09 17.68 -8.96
N TYR A 322 3.72 16.58 -8.59
CA TYR A 322 3.46 15.86 -7.35
C TYR A 322 4.70 15.84 -6.46
N PHE A 323 4.56 16.23 -5.20
CA PHE A 323 5.62 16.12 -4.21
C PHE A 323 5.48 14.84 -3.40
N HIS A 324 6.58 14.14 -3.22
CA HIS A 324 6.65 12.96 -2.36
C HIS A 324 7.79 13.11 -1.36
N GLY A 325 7.43 13.21 -0.08
CA GLY A 325 8.37 13.42 1.02
C GLY A 325 8.50 12.23 1.98
N HIS A 326 7.92 11.06 1.66
CA HIS A 326 7.97 9.89 2.53
C HIS A 326 9.39 9.33 2.67
N GLU A 327 9.83 9.06 3.91
CA GLU A 327 11.21 8.63 4.20
C GLU A 327 11.34 7.38 5.09
N VAL A 328 10.22 6.74 5.47
CA VAL A 328 10.24 5.55 6.34
C VAL A 328 9.32 4.47 5.80
N GLY A 329 9.86 3.32 5.46
CA GLY A 329 9.09 2.16 5.00
C GLY A 329 9.62 1.56 3.72
N GLY A 330 8.75 0.89 2.99
CA GLY A 330 8.98 0.29 1.67
C GLY A 330 8.30 1.07 0.54
N THR A 331 7.83 0.36 -0.48
CA THR A 331 7.08 0.95 -1.59
C THR A 331 5.81 1.64 -1.09
N ASN A 332 5.71 2.94 -1.36
CA ASN A 332 4.54 3.73 -0.93
C ASN A 332 3.44 3.71 -2.00
N PRO A 333 2.21 3.21 -1.69
CA PRO A 333 1.12 3.19 -2.67
C PRO A 333 0.82 4.57 -3.29
N SER A 334 0.87 5.65 -2.49
CA SER A 334 0.61 7.00 -3.01
C SER A 334 1.66 7.47 -4.02
N LEU A 335 2.92 6.99 -3.91
CA LEU A 335 3.98 7.27 -4.88
C LEU A 335 3.69 6.59 -6.22
N ILE A 336 3.40 5.28 -6.20
CA ILE A 336 3.12 4.56 -7.45
C ILE A 336 1.83 5.03 -8.13
N GLU A 337 0.81 5.40 -7.35
CA GLU A 337 -0.41 6.04 -7.88
C GLU A 337 -0.10 7.41 -8.52
N ALA A 338 0.78 8.21 -7.94
CA ALA A 338 1.20 9.49 -8.51
C ALA A 338 2.01 9.30 -9.79
N LEU A 339 2.98 8.38 -9.81
CA LEU A 339 3.74 8.02 -11.02
C LEU A 339 2.84 7.49 -12.14
N GLY A 340 1.77 6.76 -11.78
CA GLY A 340 0.78 6.26 -12.74
C GLY A 340 -0.13 7.34 -13.33
N SER A 341 -0.26 8.50 -12.68
CA SER A 341 -1.24 9.53 -13.03
C SER A 341 -0.61 10.87 -13.41
N THR A 342 0.33 11.40 -12.61
CA THR A 342 0.90 12.74 -12.73
C THR A 342 2.09 12.77 -13.70
N ASP A 343 2.20 13.84 -14.50
CA ASP A 343 3.25 13.94 -15.51
C ASP A 343 4.62 14.36 -14.92
N LEU A 344 4.65 15.07 -13.80
CA LEU A 344 5.89 15.51 -13.14
C LEU A 344 5.89 15.14 -11.66
N ASN A 345 6.87 14.35 -11.24
CA ASN A 345 6.99 13.87 -9.87
C ASN A 345 8.34 14.35 -9.28
N LEU A 346 8.27 15.00 -8.11
CA LEU A 346 9.43 15.49 -7.35
C LEU A 346 9.52 14.70 -6.04
N LEU A 347 10.48 13.79 -5.96
CA LEU A 347 10.59 12.79 -4.91
C LEU A 347 11.73 13.10 -3.94
N LEU A 348 11.52 12.91 -2.64
CA LEU A 348 12.61 12.93 -1.69
C LEU A 348 13.62 11.82 -2.04
N LYS A 349 14.89 12.19 -2.13
CA LYS A 349 15.98 11.29 -2.49
C LYS A 349 16.29 10.34 -1.33
N VAL A 350 15.63 9.21 -1.32
CA VAL A 350 15.86 8.05 -0.44
C VAL A 350 15.73 6.78 -1.25
N ASP A 351 16.43 5.73 -0.83
CA ASP A 351 16.64 4.50 -1.60
C ASP A 351 15.35 3.92 -2.20
N PHE A 352 14.26 3.82 -1.42
CA PHE A 352 13.00 3.23 -1.91
C PHE A 352 12.22 4.15 -2.84
N ASN A 353 12.36 5.48 -2.74
CA ASN A 353 11.78 6.40 -3.72
C ASN A 353 12.57 6.36 -5.04
N GLU A 354 13.91 6.24 -4.96
CA GLU A 354 14.78 6.07 -6.13
C GLU A 354 14.55 4.71 -6.80
N GLU A 355 14.33 3.63 -6.03
CA GLU A 355 13.95 2.31 -6.53
C GLU A 355 12.69 2.37 -7.41
N VAL A 356 11.66 3.08 -6.94
CA VAL A 356 10.38 3.19 -7.64
C VAL A 356 10.44 4.16 -8.79
N GLY A 357 10.94 5.37 -8.58
CA GLY A 357 10.90 6.47 -9.53
C GLY A 357 11.96 6.40 -10.63
N GLN A 358 13.16 5.87 -10.33
CA GLN A 358 14.29 5.78 -11.27
C GLN A 358 14.52 7.08 -12.04
N ASP A 359 14.62 7.05 -13.37
CA ASP A 359 14.80 8.21 -14.25
C ASP A 359 13.48 8.87 -14.70
N SER A 360 12.37 8.48 -14.09
CA SER A 360 11.03 9.01 -14.39
C SER A 360 10.59 10.14 -13.47
N ALA A 361 11.45 10.59 -12.57
CA ALA A 361 11.15 11.61 -11.58
C ALA A 361 12.34 12.55 -11.36
N LEU A 362 12.10 13.69 -10.75
CA LEU A 362 13.10 14.59 -10.21
C LEU A 362 13.29 14.31 -8.72
N TYR A 363 14.52 14.49 -8.23
CA TYR A 363 14.84 14.16 -6.84
C TYR A 363 15.32 15.38 -6.07
N TRP A 364 14.79 15.55 -4.87
CA TRP A 364 15.17 16.60 -3.94
C TRP A 364 15.73 16.05 -2.63
N THR A 365 16.54 16.85 -1.96
CA THR A 365 17.12 16.56 -0.65
C THR A 365 16.57 17.52 0.41
N LYS A 366 16.85 17.24 1.68
CA LYS A 366 16.47 18.15 2.79
C LYS A 366 17.41 19.35 2.95
N GLU A 367 18.38 19.52 2.06
CA GLU A 367 19.26 20.67 2.06
C GLU A 367 18.47 21.94 1.75
N ASP A 368 18.83 23.01 2.45
CA ASP A 368 18.16 24.31 2.35
C ASP A 368 18.22 24.85 0.91
N GLY A 369 17.06 25.23 0.37
CA GLY A 369 16.91 25.73 -0.99
C GLY A 369 16.91 24.66 -2.09
N ASN A 370 17.13 23.38 -1.77
CA ASN A 370 17.21 22.32 -2.77
C ASN A 370 15.87 22.08 -3.49
N LEU A 371 14.79 21.84 -2.74
CA LEU A 371 13.46 21.66 -3.33
C LEU A 371 12.94 22.98 -3.92
N ALA A 372 13.22 24.13 -3.31
CA ALA A 372 12.84 25.43 -3.85
C ALA A 372 13.45 25.66 -5.24
N GLY A 373 14.74 25.39 -5.40
CA GLY A 373 15.42 25.47 -6.70
C GLY A 373 14.85 24.48 -7.73
N LEU A 374 14.47 23.28 -7.29
CA LEU A 374 13.86 22.28 -8.14
C LEU A 374 12.45 22.69 -8.60
N ILE A 375 11.66 23.33 -7.73
CA ILE A 375 10.35 23.90 -8.07
C ILE A 375 10.53 25.01 -9.12
N ASP A 376 11.50 25.92 -8.92
CA ASP A 376 11.80 26.99 -9.86
C ASP A 376 12.27 26.46 -11.22
N LEU A 377 12.98 25.33 -11.25
CA LEU A 377 13.34 24.61 -12.46
C LEU A 377 12.10 24.00 -13.14
N ALA A 378 11.28 23.29 -12.37
CA ALA A 378 10.06 22.64 -12.84
C ALA A 378 9.08 23.64 -13.47
N ASP A 379 8.93 24.83 -12.89
CA ASP A 379 8.05 25.89 -13.42
C ASP A 379 8.52 26.46 -14.78
N ARG A 380 9.80 26.29 -15.11
CA ARG A 380 10.37 26.71 -16.40
C ARG A 380 10.40 25.59 -17.44
N MET A 381 10.08 24.35 -17.03
CA MET A 381 10.05 23.23 -17.97
C MET A 381 8.95 23.40 -19.01
N GLU A 382 9.32 23.18 -20.26
CA GLU A 382 8.35 23.10 -21.35
C GLU A 382 7.40 21.90 -21.13
N ARG A 383 6.17 22.03 -21.62
CA ARG A 383 5.16 20.97 -21.48
C ARG A 383 5.65 19.63 -22.02
N GLU A 384 6.34 19.65 -23.16
CA GLU A 384 6.88 18.43 -23.78
C GLU A 384 7.92 17.73 -22.90
N GLU A 385 8.74 18.47 -22.18
CA GLU A 385 9.72 17.92 -21.26
C GLU A 385 9.04 17.24 -20.07
N ARG A 386 8.02 17.88 -19.46
CA ARG A 386 7.21 17.28 -18.38
C ARG A 386 6.50 16.02 -18.84
N LEU A 387 5.92 16.01 -20.04
CA LEU A 387 5.29 14.84 -20.62
C LEU A 387 6.27 13.67 -20.83
N LYS A 388 7.56 13.92 -21.14
CA LYS A 388 8.57 12.86 -21.22
C LYS A 388 8.76 12.15 -19.87
N TYR A 389 8.82 12.91 -18.76
CA TYR A 389 8.85 12.32 -17.41
C TYR A 389 7.57 11.52 -17.14
N GLY A 390 6.40 12.09 -17.45
CA GLY A 390 5.11 11.42 -17.27
C GLY A 390 4.98 10.11 -18.06
N HIS A 391 5.47 10.09 -19.31
CA HIS A 391 5.49 8.86 -20.11
C HIS A 391 6.38 7.78 -19.48
N LYS A 392 7.60 8.14 -19.04
CA LYS A 392 8.49 7.20 -18.36
C LYS A 392 7.86 6.67 -17.06
N ALA A 393 7.25 7.55 -16.25
CA ALA A 393 6.62 7.19 -15.00
C ALA A 393 5.45 6.22 -15.22
N LYS A 394 4.55 6.51 -16.14
CA LYS A 394 3.41 5.65 -16.48
C LYS A 394 3.85 4.30 -17.06
N GLU A 395 4.87 4.29 -17.93
CA GLU A 395 5.43 3.03 -18.45
C GLU A 395 6.10 2.20 -17.33
N ARG A 396 6.81 2.86 -16.42
CA ARG A 396 7.40 2.20 -15.24
C ARG A 396 6.32 1.55 -14.37
N VAL A 397 5.21 2.26 -14.08
CA VAL A 397 4.10 1.70 -13.31
C VAL A 397 3.44 0.55 -14.08
N LYS A 398 3.18 0.72 -15.37
CA LYS A 398 2.55 -0.31 -16.20
C LYS A 398 3.35 -1.62 -16.24
N THR A 399 4.67 -1.52 -16.31
CA THR A 399 5.54 -2.70 -16.48
C THR A 399 5.95 -3.37 -15.17
N ALA A 400 5.96 -2.65 -14.05
CA ALA A 400 6.49 -3.16 -12.79
C ALA A 400 5.53 -3.02 -11.59
N TYR A 401 4.50 -2.18 -11.68
CA TYR A 401 3.60 -1.86 -10.58
C TYR A 401 2.12 -1.85 -10.97
N SER A 402 1.71 -2.31 -12.16
CA SER A 402 0.29 -2.46 -12.47
C SER A 402 -0.33 -3.55 -11.59
N TRP A 403 -1.58 -3.36 -11.17
CA TRP A 403 -2.29 -4.39 -10.39
C TRP A 403 -2.30 -5.75 -11.08
N GLN A 404 -2.42 -5.78 -12.42
CA GLN A 404 -2.34 -7.03 -13.17
C GLN A 404 -0.99 -7.73 -12.93
N PHE A 405 0.13 -7.01 -13.14
CA PHE A 405 1.47 -7.55 -12.93
C PHE A 405 1.68 -8.04 -11.48
N ILE A 406 1.24 -7.26 -10.50
CA ILE A 406 1.38 -7.60 -9.08
C ILE A 406 0.53 -8.83 -8.72
N CYS A 407 -0.73 -8.88 -9.14
CA CYS A 407 -1.61 -10.02 -8.87
C CYS A 407 -1.11 -11.30 -9.53
N ASP A 408 -0.61 -11.23 -10.77
CA ASP A 408 0.00 -12.39 -11.45
C ASP A 408 1.21 -12.94 -10.67
N ARG A 409 2.06 -12.07 -10.10
CA ARG A 409 3.18 -12.48 -9.25
C ARG A 409 2.72 -13.18 -7.97
N TYR A 410 1.62 -12.72 -7.34
CA TYR A 410 1.04 -13.41 -6.18
C TYR A 410 0.46 -14.78 -6.53
N VAL A 411 -0.19 -14.94 -7.71
CA VAL A 411 -0.64 -16.26 -8.20
C VAL A 411 0.54 -17.22 -8.33
N GLU A 412 1.65 -16.77 -8.93
CA GLU A 412 2.84 -17.60 -9.10
C GLU A 412 3.35 -18.11 -7.74
N GLU A 413 3.41 -17.26 -6.70
CA GLU A 413 3.88 -17.66 -5.37
C GLU A 413 2.87 -18.54 -4.62
N PHE A 414 1.58 -18.32 -4.80
CA PHE A 414 0.54 -19.14 -4.14
C PHE A 414 0.40 -20.53 -4.79
N LEU A 415 0.64 -20.67 -6.08
CA LEU A 415 0.53 -21.95 -6.80
C LEU A 415 1.85 -22.75 -6.86
N ARG A 416 2.95 -22.20 -6.35
CA ARG A 416 4.24 -22.87 -6.22
C ARG A 416 4.21 -23.82 -5.03
#